data_9b191df3ee0b6600d1201c8d718e03a7
#
_entry.id   9b191df3ee0b6600d1201c8d718e03a7
#
_cell.length_a   1.000
_cell.length_b   1.000
_cell.length_c   1.000
_cell.angle_alpha   90.00
_cell.angle_beta   90.00
_cell.angle_gamma   90.00
#
_symmetry.space_group_name_H-M   'P 1'
#
loop_
_entity.id
_entity.type
_entity.pdbx_description
1 polymer ?
#
loop_
_entity_poly.entity_id
_entity_poly.type
_entity_poly.pdbx_seq_one_letter_code
_entity_poly.pdbx_strand_id
1 'polypeptide(L)'
;MLDYEDQYRDILNLCLSNDSVYREDRTGVGCYSVFNQSMEFDVSNRFPIITGRKMFPKVFNTEMQWFLNGETNIERFQKAGVKIWDAWADENGDLGPVYGHQLRNFNSQGIDQLEKLIWNLCSEPDSRRHVVSLWNPAEQDKMALPPCYLYFQFFVENDRLNMFVVQRSGDMYLGVPYDVALFTLVLNYVASKTGLIVGKLAVNIIDAHVYTNQIDAATKYLDEKTYAMPAYRFCTEKGARLIGYEHGPHIPAPVAI
;
A
#
# COMPACT_ATOMS: atom_id res chain seq x y z
N MET A 1 -18.95 0.55 -11.73
CA MET A 1 -18.08 0.51 -10.52
C MET A 1 -17.43 1.87 -10.42
N LEU A 2 -17.49 2.52 -9.28
CA LEU A 2 -16.77 3.77 -9.02
C LEU A 2 -15.28 3.54 -9.25
N ASP A 3 -14.56 4.55 -9.70
CA ASP A 3 -13.12 4.41 -9.83
C ASP A 3 -12.44 4.41 -8.44
N TYR A 4 -11.12 4.25 -8.41
CA TYR A 4 -10.38 4.19 -7.15
C TYR A 4 -10.51 5.51 -6.36
N GLU A 5 -10.32 6.66 -7.03
CA GLU A 5 -10.27 7.95 -6.34
C GLU A 5 -11.63 8.35 -5.77
N ASP A 6 -12.73 7.98 -6.42
CA ASP A 6 -14.07 8.20 -5.88
C ASP A 6 -14.28 7.42 -4.58
N GLN A 7 -13.97 6.10 -4.57
CA GLN A 7 -14.09 5.27 -3.38
C GLN A 7 -13.17 5.76 -2.24
N TYR A 8 -11.96 6.17 -2.58
CA TYR A 8 -11.01 6.73 -1.62
C TYR A 8 -11.53 8.04 -0.98
N ARG A 9 -12.08 8.94 -1.79
CA ARG A 9 -12.67 10.22 -1.32
C ARG A 9 -13.88 9.99 -0.42
N ASP A 10 -14.70 9.00 -0.71
CA ASP A 10 -15.84 8.64 0.14
C ASP A 10 -15.37 8.23 1.54
N ILE A 11 -14.35 7.37 1.65
CA ILE A 11 -13.78 6.97 2.94
C ILE A 11 -13.12 8.14 3.67
N LEU A 12 -12.38 8.97 2.94
CA LEU A 12 -11.75 10.16 3.51
C LEU A 12 -12.79 11.14 4.07
N ASN A 13 -13.90 11.35 3.36
CA ASN A 13 -15.03 12.16 3.84
C ASN A 13 -15.65 11.56 5.10
N LEU A 14 -15.81 10.23 5.18
CA LEU A 14 -16.30 9.59 6.40
C LEU A 14 -15.37 9.84 7.60
N CYS A 15 -14.05 9.77 7.41
CA CYS A 15 -13.09 10.09 8.47
C CYS A 15 -13.19 11.54 8.96
N LEU A 16 -13.61 12.47 8.10
CA LEU A 16 -13.77 13.90 8.44
C LEU A 16 -15.21 14.26 8.88
N SER A 17 -16.13 13.30 8.87
CA SER A 17 -17.53 13.51 9.21
C SER A 17 -17.80 13.28 10.73
N ASN A 18 -19.03 13.56 11.13
CA ASN A 18 -19.51 13.27 12.50
C ASN A 18 -19.68 11.77 12.79
N ASP A 19 -19.56 10.90 11.78
CA ASP A 19 -19.64 9.44 11.93
C ASP A 19 -18.30 8.84 12.36
N SER A 20 -17.22 9.62 12.31
CA SER A 20 -15.89 9.20 12.80
C SER A 20 -15.78 9.33 14.33
N VAL A 21 -14.89 8.52 14.89
CA VAL A 21 -14.58 8.52 16.31
C VAL A 21 -13.19 9.09 16.55
N TYR A 22 -13.09 10.11 17.42
CA TYR A 22 -11.79 10.60 17.87
C TYR A 22 -11.08 9.59 18.75
N ARG A 23 -9.78 9.39 18.51
CA ARG A 23 -8.90 8.53 19.30
C ARG A 23 -7.59 9.24 19.60
N GLU A 24 -7.16 9.15 20.83
CA GLU A 24 -5.75 9.35 21.17
C GLU A 24 -4.95 8.13 20.73
N ASP A 25 -3.74 8.35 20.26
CA ASP A 25 -2.86 7.29 19.81
C ASP A 25 -1.43 7.45 20.37
N ARG A 26 -0.55 6.49 20.04
CA ARG A 26 0.84 6.49 20.50
C ARG A 26 1.65 7.72 20.05
N THR A 27 1.24 8.39 18.99
CA THR A 27 1.95 9.56 18.44
C THR A 27 1.65 10.83 19.25
N GLY A 28 0.59 10.83 20.06
CA GLY A 28 0.11 12.01 20.78
C GLY A 28 -0.53 13.08 19.89
N VAL A 29 -0.65 12.82 18.56
CA VAL A 29 -1.32 13.73 17.62
C VAL A 29 -2.83 13.59 17.71
N GLY A 30 -3.32 12.34 17.88
CA GLY A 30 -4.72 12.00 17.82
C GLY A 30 -5.25 11.90 16.38
N CYS A 31 -6.29 11.11 16.19
CA CYS A 31 -6.89 10.88 14.87
C CYS A 31 -8.41 10.71 14.93
N TYR A 32 -9.05 10.91 13.80
CA TYR A 32 -10.45 10.56 13.56
C TYR A 32 -10.51 9.28 12.73
N SER A 33 -11.20 8.27 13.25
CA SER A 33 -11.23 6.91 12.69
C SER A 33 -12.63 6.47 12.32
N VAL A 34 -12.73 5.64 11.26
CA VAL A 34 -13.92 4.87 10.91
C VAL A 34 -13.58 3.39 10.78
N PHE A 35 -14.49 2.53 11.25
CA PHE A 35 -14.27 1.09 11.29
C PHE A 35 -14.63 0.43 9.97
N ASN A 36 -13.77 -0.49 9.48
CA ASN A 36 -14.05 -1.46 8.43
C ASN A 36 -14.51 -0.84 7.10
N GLN A 37 -13.60 -0.18 6.43
CA GLN A 37 -13.84 0.38 5.10
C GLN A 37 -13.22 -0.51 4.01
N SER A 38 -13.86 -0.57 2.83
CA SER A 38 -13.38 -1.40 1.73
C SER A 38 -13.46 -0.65 0.40
N MET A 39 -12.48 -0.93 -0.46
CA MET A 39 -12.43 -0.46 -1.83
C MET A 39 -12.16 -1.64 -2.76
N GLU A 40 -12.80 -1.70 -3.92
CA GLU A 40 -12.51 -2.66 -5.00
C GLU A 40 -12.53 -1.96 -6.34
N PHE A 41 -11.50 -2.18 -7.17
CA PHE A 41 -11.35 -1.56 -8.48
C PHE A 41 -10.51 -2.40 -9.43
N ASP A 42 -10.75 -2.28 -10.75
CA ASP A 42 -9.95 -2.94 -11.78
C ASP A 42 -8.68 -2.15 -12.06
N VAL A 43 -7.52 -2.83 -11.99
CA VAL A 43 -6.21 -2.22 -12.22
C VAL A 43 -5.53 -2.72 -13.49
N SER A 44 -6.26 -3.41 -14.36
CA SER A 44 -5.70 -4.01 -15.59
C SER A 44 -5.20 -2.99 -16.61
N ASN A 45 -5.84 -1.82 -16.71
CA ASN A 45 -5.57 -0.83 -17.74
C ASN A 45 -5.23 0.58 -17.20
N ARG A 46 -5.59 0.84 -15.93
CA ARG A 46 -5.43 2.14 -15.29
C ARG A 46 -4.72 1.95 -13.96
N PHE A 47 -3.79 2.85 -13.65
CA PHE A 47 -3.07 2.82 -12.39
C PHE A 47 -3.89 3.55 -11.32
N PRO A 48 -4.21 2.90 -10.17
CA PRO A 48 -4.98 3.51 -9.10
C PRO A 48 -4.09 4.48 -8.32
N ILE A 49 -4.11 5.72 -8.73
CA ILE A 49 -3.41 6.83 -8.09
C ILE A 49 -4.39 7.99 -7.94
N ILE A 50 -4.35 8.66 -6.81
CA ILE A 50 -5.15 9.88 -6.63
C ILE A 50 -4.60 11.00 -7.50
N THR A 51 -5.50 11.80 -8.02
CA THR A 51 -5.20 12.86 -8.99
C THR A 51 -5.51 14.26 -8.46
N GLY A 52 -6.42 14.40 -7.50
CA GLY A 52 -6.73 15.69 -6.88
C GLY A 52 -5.54 16.36 -6.19
N ARG A 53 -4.50 15.61 -5.83
CA ARG A 53 -3.21 16.14 -5.43
C ARG A 53 -2.05 15.38 -6.05
N LYS A 54 -0.89 16.05 -6.14
CA LYS A 54 0.32 15.42 -6.69
C LYS A 54 0.82 14.29 -5.81
N MET A 55 0.97 13.09 -6.38
CA MET A 55 1.75 11.99 -5.85
C MET A 55 3.08 11.84 -6.58
N PHE A 56 4.03 11.16 -5.95
CA PHE A 56 5.39 11.00 -6.47
C PHE A 56 5.66 9.51 -6.81
N PRO A 57 5.57 9.10 -8.09
CA PRO A 57 5.78 7.71 -8.50
C PRO A 57 7.11 7.10 -8.05
N LYS A 58 8.13 7.93 -7.86
CA LYS A 58 9.42 7.51 -7.33
C LYS A 58 9.30 6.83 -5.95
N VAL A 59 8.38 7.29 -5.10
CA VAL A 59 8.19 6.77 -3.74
C VAL A 59 7.75 5.31 -3.80
N PHE A 60 6.60 5.02 -4.38
CA PHE A 60 6.07 3.65 -4.41
C PHE A 60 6.88 2.70 -5.31
N ASN A 61 7.56 3.20 -6.35
CA ASN A 61 8.46 2.37 -7.14
C ASN A 61 9.73 1.97 -6.36
N THR A 62 10.26 2.87 -5.53
CA THR A 62 11.40 2.56 -4.66
C THR A 62 10.97 1.56 -3.57
N GLU A 63 9.80 1.77 -2.99
CA GLU A 63 9.26 0.91 -1.94
C GLU A 63 8.94 -0.50 -2.47
N MET A 64 8.40 -0.63 -3.69
CA MET A 64 8.21 -1.93 -4.33
C MET A 64 9.52 -2.73 -4.39
N GLN A 65 10.61 -2.11 -4.85
CA GLN A 65 11.91 -2.79 -4.95
C GLN A 65 12.42 -3.21 -3.58
N TRP A 66 12.34 -2.33 -2.59
CA TRP A 66 12.72 -2.59 -1.21
C TRP A 66 11.91 -3.77 -0.62
N PHE A 67 10.59 -3.73 -0.79
CA PHE A 67 9.67 -4.75 -0.30
C PHE A 67 9.89 -6.12 -0.95
N LEU A 68 9.95 -6.17 -2.29
CA LEU A 68 10.10 -7.42 -3.04
C LEU A 68 11.48 -8.08 -2.85
N ASN A 69 12.51 -7.29 -2.56
CA ASN A 69 13.85 -7.81 -2.27
C ASN A 69 14.03 -8.27 -0.81
N GLY A 70 13.06 -8.02 0.06
CA GLY A 70 13.18 -8.37 1.48
C GLY A 70 14.15 -7.49 2.25
N GLU A 71 14.43 -6.29 1.75
CA GLU A 71 15.35 -5.36 2.39
C GLU A 71 14.74 -4.81 3.68
N THR A 72 15.58 -4.59 4.70
CA THR A 72 15.20 -3.98 5.99
C THR A 72 15.85 -2.62 6.19
N ASN A 73 16.95 -2.36 5.49
CA ASN A 73 17.70 -1.12 5.57
C ASN A 73 17.15 -0.06 4.60
N ILE A 74 17.12 1.20 5.03
CA ILE A 74 16.58 2.34 4.26
C ILE A 74 17.55 2.92 3.23
N GLU A 75 18.74 2.34 3.04
CA GLU A 75 19.77 2.84 2.11
C GLU A 75 19.22 3.06 0.69
N ARG A 76 18.34 2.16 0.21
CA ARG A 76 17.67 2.30 -1.09
C ARG A 76 16.86 3.60 -1.19
N PHE A 77 16.10 3.90 -0.15
CA PHE A 77 15.30 5.13 -0.08
C PHE A 77 16.19 6.37 -0.03
N GLN A 78 17.25 6.34 0.77
CA GLN A 78 18.23 7.45 0.88
C GLN A 78 18.90 7.72 -0.47
N LYS A 79 19.39 6.69 -1.18
CA LYS A 79 19.95 6.79 -2.54
C LYS A 79 18.95 7.36 -3.55
N ALA A 80 17.67 7.07 -3.35
CA ALA A 80 16.59 7.60 -4.17
C ALA A 80 16.15 9.01 -3.73
N GLY A 81 16.61 9.55 -2.61
CA GLY A 81 16.14 10.82 -2.04
C GLY A 81 14.69 10.75 -1.57
N VAL A 82 14.24 9.58 -1.13
CA VAL A 82 12.93 9.29 -0.54
C VAL A 82 13.12 9.16 0.97
N LYS A 83 12.28 9.80 1.78
CA LYS A 83 12.48 9.94 3.24
C LYS A 83 11.34 9.34 4.06
N ILE A 84 10.51 8.47 3.46
CA ILE A 84 9.30 7.97 4.11
C ILE A 84 9.57 7.08 5.32
N TRP A 85 10.76 6.52 5.45
CA TRP A 85 11.16 5.62 6.53
C TRP A 85 12.23 6.20 7.48
N ASP A 86 12.77 7.41 7.20
CA ASP A 86 13.89 7.99 7.95
C ASP A 86 13.60 8.13 9.47
N ALA A 87 12.34 8.38 9.84
CA ALA A 87 11.94 8.62 11.23
C ALA A 87 11.87 7.34 12.09
N TRP A 88 11.86 6.16 11.47
CA TRP A 88 11.74 4.87 12.16
C TRP A 88 13.02 4.05 12.14
N ALA A 89 13.95 4.37 11.25
CA ALA A 89 15.21 3.65 11.14
C ALA A 89 16.12 3.90 12.36
N ASP A 90 16.86 2.88 12.75
CA ASP A 90 17.89 2.99 13.76
C ASP A 90 19.12 3.78 13.25
N GLU A 91 20.17 3.87 14.06
CA GLU A 91 21.42 4.57 13.73
C GLU A 91 22.17 3.97 12.52
N ASN A 92 21.89 2.70 12.18
CA ASN A 92 22.46 1.99 11.04
C ASN A 92 21.55 2.04 9.81
N GLY A 93 20.39 2.68 9.92
CA GLY A 93 19.37 2.73 8.88
C GLY A 93 18.53 1.46 8.77
N ASP A 94 18.49 0.61 9.80
CA ASP A 94 17.71 -0.63 9.80
C ASP A 94 16.35 -0.44 10.46
N LEU A 95 15.34 -1.15 9.94
CA LEU A 95 13.97 -1.15 10.45
C LEU A 95 13.61 -2.46 11.17
N GLY A 96 14.56 -3.42 11.23
CA GLY A 96 14.29 -4.76 11.72
C GLY A 96 13.50 -5.62 10.72
N PRO A 97 12.97 -6.78 11.16
CA PRO A 97 12.35 -7.77 10.26
C PRO A 97 10.94 -7.36 9.80
N VAL A 98 10.81 -6.15 9.24
CA VAL A 98 9.54 -5.57 8.76
C VAL A 98 9.13 -6.14 7.40
N TYR A 99 7.94 -5.90 6.99
CA TYR A 99 7.30 -6.11 5.67
C TYR A 99 8.02 -7.07 4.68
N GLY A 100 9.05 -6.58 3.98
CA GLY A 100 9.78 -7.32 2.96
C GLY A 100 10.55 -8.52 3.54
N HIS A 101 11.07 -8.38 4.77
CA HIS A 101 11.69 -9.51 5.47
C HIS A 101 10.67 -10.63 5.70
N GLN A 102 9.47 -10.31 6.19
CA GLN A 102 8.42 -11.32 6.38
C GLN A 102 7.98 -11.95 5.05
N LEU A 103 8.01 -11.21 3.95
CA LEU A 103 7.72 -11.73 2.62
C LEU A 103 8.75 -12.75 2.15
N ARG A 104 10.06 -12.49 2.35
CA ARG A 104 11.17 -13.24 1.74
C ARG A 104 11.89 -14.20 2.69
N ASN A 105 11.73 -14.01 4.01
CA ASN A 105 12.37 -14.79 5.06
C ASN A 105 11.50 -14.87 6.31
N PHE A 106 10.26 -15.33 6.16
CA PHE A 106 9.27 -15.33 7.25
C PHE A 106 9.81 -15.96 8.52
N ASN A 107 9.66 -15.23 9.63
CA ASN A 107 10.13 -15.62 10.96
C ASN A 107 11.65 -15.94 11.00
N SER A 108 12.44 -15.33 10.13
CA SER A 108 13.90 -15.56 10.03
C SER A 108 14.27 -17.04 9.81
N GLN A 109 13.38 -17.83 9.18
CA GLN A 109 13.56 -19.27 8.97
C GLN A 109 13.81 -19.68 7.52
N GLY A 110 14.12 -18.73 6.64
CA GLY A 110 14.34 -19.00 5.21
C GLY A 110 13.07 -19.32 4.43
N ILE A 111 11.89 -19.00 4.97
CA ILE A 111 10.61 -19.24 4.29
C ILE A 111 10.33 -18.07 3.35
N ASP A 112 10.57 -18.27 2.05
CA ASP A 112 10.23 -17.32 1.00
C ASP A 112 8.78 -17.49 0.57
N GLN A 113 7.90 -16.63 1.09
CA GLN A 113 6.47 -16.67 0.80
C GLN A 113 6.16 -16.24 -0.63
N LEU A 114 6.95 -15.31 -1.21
CA LEU A 114 6.73 -14.82 -2.57
C LEU A 114 7.07 -15.88 -3.61
N GLU A 115 8.19 -16.57 -3.47
CA GLU A 115 8.57 -17.65 -4.37
C GLU A 115 7.58 -18.81 -4.30
N LYS A 116 7.18 -19.19 -3.08
CA LYS A 116 6.18 -20.24 -2.86
C LYS A 116 4.81 -19.87 -3.46
N LEU A 117 4.39 -18.59 -3.31
CA LEU A 117 3.15 -18.10 -3.91
C LEU A 117 3.17 -18.21 -5.43
N ILE A 118 4.25 -17.75 -6.08
CA ILE A 118 4.41 -17.81 -7.54
C ILE A 118 4.37 -19.28 -8.03
N TRP A 119 5.10 -20.15 -7.35
CA TRP A 119 5.10 -21.59 -7.68
C TRP A 119 3.69 -22.20 -7.55
N ASN A 120 2.97 -21.92 -6.46
CA ASN A 120 1.62 -22.41 -6.24
C ASN A 120 0.63 -21.89 -7.28
N LEU A 121 0.71 -20.60 -7.66
CA LEU A 121 -0.15 -20.03 -8.70
C LEU A 121 0.07 -20.66 -10.07
N CYS A 122 1.32 -21.04 -10.39
CA CYS A 122 1.63 -21.74 -11.65
C CYS A 122 1.16 -23.21 -11.64
N SER A 123 1.23 -23.89 -10.50
CA SER A 123 0.93 -25.32 -10.41
C SER A 123 -0.54 -25.61 -10.08
N GLU A 124 -1.18 -24.79 -9.26
CA GLU A 124 -2.54 -24.97 -8.74
C GLU A 124 -3.31 -23.64 -8.71
N PRO A 125 -3.59 -22.99 -9.86
CA PRO A 125 -4.19 -21.64 -9.89
C PRO A 125 -5.53 -21.54 -9.17
N ASP A 126 -6.31 -22.61 -9.12
CA ASP A 126 -7.63 -22.65 -8.47
C ASP A 126 -7.56 -22.86 -6.93
N SER A 127 -6.37 -22.95 -6.36
CA SER A 127 -6.19 -23.14 -4.92
C SER A 127 -6.69 -21.92 -4.13
N ARG A 128 -7.32 -22.18 -2.99
CA ARG A 128 -7.76 -21.15 -2.04
C ARG A 128 -6.71 -20.82 -0.98
N ARG A 129 -5.45 -21.24 -1.21
CA ARG A 129 -4.33 -21.12 -0.26
C ARG A 129 -3.24 -20.15 -0.75
N HIS A 130 -3.54 -19.30 -1.72
CA HIS A 130 -2.64 -18.27 -2.23
C HIS A 130 -2.60 -17.10 -1.25
N VAL A 131 -2.02 -17.33 -0.07
CA VAL A 131 -1.94 -16.35 1.03
C VAL A 131 -0.49 -16.06 1.37
N VAL A 132 -0.18 -14.78 1.59
CA VAL A 132 1.09 -14.27 2.13
C VAL A 132 0.76 -13.54 3.41
N SER A 133 1.34 -13.94 4.54
CA SER A 133 1.20 -13.26 5.83
C SER A 133 2.40 -12.36 6.10
N LEU A 134 2.14 -11.12 6.44
CA LEU A 134 3.19 -10.18 6.86
C LEU A 134 3.17 -9.95 8.37
N TRP A 135 2.08 -10.34 9.02
CA TRP A 135 1.94 -10.27 10.47
C TRP A 135 2.59 -11.48 11.13
N ASN A 136 3.61 -11.23 11.92
CA ASN A 136 4.37 -12.26 12.64
C ASN A 136 4.50 -11.90 14.11
N PRO A 137 3.66 -12.46 15.01
CA PRO A 137 3.70 -12.17 16.43
C PRO A 137 5.04 -12.47 17.12
N ALA A 138 5.82 -13.39 16.56
CA ALA A 138 7.09 -13.81 17.16
C ALA A 138 8.24 -12.80 16.97
N GLU A 139 8.08 -11.83 16.05
CA GLU A 139 9.12 -10.86 15.73
C GLU A 139 8.67 -9.39 15.84
N GLN A 140 7.45 -9.11 16.28
CA GLN A 140 6.93 -7.73 16.36
C GLN A 140 7.80 -6.80 17.21
N ASP A 141 8.30 -7.30 18.33
CA ASP A 141 9.14 -6.51 19.25
C ASP A 141 10.53 -6.14 18.66
N LYS A 142 10.88 -6.76 17.51
CA LYS A 142 12.13 -6.48 16.78
C LYS A 142 11.91 -5.48 15.63
N MET A 143 10.66 -5.12 15.34
CA MET A 143 10.29 -4.26 14.23
C MET A 143 10.23 -2.80 14.68
N ALA A 144 10.82 -1.89 13.91
CA ALA A 144 10.68 -0.46 14.15
C ALA A 144 9.20 -0.02 14.04
N LEU A 145 8.44 -0.65 13.16
CA LEU A 145 7.00 -0.45 13.01
C LEU A 145 6.33 -1.77 12.58
N PRO A 146 5.42 -2.36 13.41
CA PRO A 146 4.66 -3.53 13.00
C PRO A 146 3.81 -3.27 11.74
N PRO A 147 3.72 -4.22 10.81
CA PRO A 147 3.06 -4.05 9.52
C PRO A 147 1.63 -3.51 9.63
N CYS A 148 1.32 -2.49 8.84
CA CYS A 148 -0.03 -1.92 8.72
C CYS A 148 -0.93 -2.81 7.88
N TYR A 149 -0.42 -3.44 6.82
CA TYR A 149 -1.12 -4.47 6.06
C TYR A 149 -0.67 -5.85 6.52
N LEU A 150 -1.69 -6.72 6.83
CA LEU A 150 -1.50 -7.96 7.55
C LEU A 150 -1.20 -9.13 6.64
N TYR A 151 -1.95 -9.25 5.52
CA TYR A 151 -1.78 -10.30 4.55
C TYR A 151 -2.30 -9.90 3.18
N PHE A 152 -1.84 -10.65 2.18
CA PHE A 152 -2.35 -10.65 0.82
C PHE A 152 -2.97 -12.01 0.52
N GLN A 153 -4.10 -12.02 -0.17
CA GLN A 153 -4.67 -13.23 -0.73
C GLN A 153 -4.94 -13.04 -2.22
N PHE A 154 -4.55 -14.02 -2.99
CA PHE A 154 -4.73 -13.99 -4.45
C PHE A 154 -5.81 -14.95 -4.89
N PHE A 155 -6.50 -14.57 -5.95
CA PHE A 155 -7.60 -15.32 -6.53
C PHE A 155 -7.52 -15.25 -8.06
N VAL A 156 -7.52 -16.40 -8.72
CA VAL A 156 -7.51 -16.50 -10.19
C VAL A 156 -8.92 -16.68 -10.71
N GLU A 157 -9.32 -15.84 -11.67
CA GLU A 157 -10.62 -15.92 -12.34
C GLU A 157 -10.43 -15.63 -13.83
N ASN A 158 -10.73 -16.63 -14.68
CA ASN A 158 -10.60 -16.48 -16.14
C ASN A 158 -9.22 -15.95 -16.58
N ASP A 159 -8.16 -16.58 -16.11
CA ASP A 159 -6.76 -16.21 -16.32
C ASP A 159 -6.36 -14.81 -15.75
N ARG A 160 -7.26 -14.16 -15.01
CA ARG A 160 -6.99 -12.89 -14.33
C ARG A 160 -6.61 -13.13 -12.87
N LEU A 161 -5.55 -12.50 -12.45
CA LEU A 161 -5.09 -12.52 -11.07
C LEU A 161 -5.68 -11.33 -10.31
N ASN A 162 -6.52 -11.62 -9.33
CA ASN A 162 -7.06 -10.64 -8.40
C ASN A 162 -6.31 -10.72 -7.07
N MET A 163 -6.25 -9.62 -6.33
CA MET A 163 -5.58 -9.55 -5.04
C MET A 163 -6.48 -8.87 -4.01
N PHE A 164 -6.56 -9.46 -2.83
CA PHE A 164 -7.23 -8.90 -1.66
C PHE A 164 -6.19 -8.58 -0.58
N VAL A 165 -6.31 -7.41 0.03
CA VAL A 165 -5.40 -6.92 1.08
C VAL A 165 -6.20 -6.54 2.32
N VAL A 166 -5.72 -6.92 3.50
CA VAL A 166 -6.24 -6.42 4.77
C VAL A 166 -5.20 -5.52 5.43
N GLN A 167 -5.59 -4.27 5.67
CA GLN A 167 -4.86 -3.31 6.49
C GLN A 167 -5.52 -3.21 7.88
N ARG A 168 -4.75 -3.47 8.96
CA ARG A 168 -5.23 -3.22 10.33
C ARG A 168 -5.41 -1.74 10.64
N SER A 169 -4.64 -0.89 9.93
CA SER A 169 -4.54 0.54 10.18
C SER A 169 -4.14 1.25 8.89
N GLY A 170 -4.86 2.30 8.50
CA GLY A 170 -4.61 3.07 7.29
C GLY A 170 -4.70 4.57 7.54
N ASP A 171 -3.55 5.27 7.52
CA ASP A 171 -3.51 6.72 7.38
C ASP A 171 -4.07 7.09 6.01
N MET A 172 -5.31 7.56 5.97
CA MET A 172 -6.02 7.84 4.73
C MET A 172 -5.35 8.94 3.91
N TYR A 173 -4.70 9.90 4.56
CA TYR A 173 -4.14 11.03 3.82
C TYR A 173 -2.74 10.74 3.26
N LEU A 174 -1.80 10.26 4.06
CA LEU A 174 -0.42 10.04 3.62
C LEU A 174 -0.15 8.59 3.21
N GLY A 175 -0.62 7.60 3.98
CA GLY A 175 -0.27 6.19 3.82
C GLY A 175 -1.05 5.49 2.69
N VAL A 176 -2.38 5.40 2.83
CA VAL A 176 -3.24 4.57 1.96
C VAL A 176 -3.05 4.82 0.46
N PRO A 177 -2.89 6.06 -0.05
CA PRO A 177 -2.66 6.27 -1.48
C PRO A 177 -1.35 5.65 -2.00
N TYR A 178 -0.30 5.62 -1.19
CA TYR A 178 0.97 4.97 -1.54
C TYR A 178 0.90 3.45 -1.35
N ASP A 179 0.19 2.96 -0.32
CA ASP A 179 -0.06 1.54 -0.09
C ASP A 179 -0.81 0.91 -1.26
N VAL A 180 -1.89 1.54 -1.75
CA VAL A 180 -2.66 1.07 -2.92
C VAL A 180 -1.79 1.02 -4.17
N ALA A 181 -0.93 2.01 -4.38
CA ALA A 181 0.03 2.00 -5.48
C ALA A 181 1.02 0.83 -5.33
N LEU A 182 1.57 0.59 -4.13
CA LEU A 182 2.45 -0.55 -3.83
C LEU A 182 1.74 -1.89 -4.08
N PHE A 183 0.50 -2.07 -3.59
CA PHE A 183 -0.27 -3.30 -3.79
C PHE A 183 -0.52 -3.59 -5.27
N THR A 184 -0.81 -2.53 -6.05
CA THR A 184 -0.92 -2.65 -7.51
C THR A 184 0.37 -3.13 -8.15
N LEU A 185 1.52 -2.64 -7.70
CA LEU A 185 2.83 -3.08 -8.20
C LEU A 185 3.14 -4.53 -7.81
N VAL A 186 2.80 -4.95 -6.59
CA VAL A 186 2.92 -6.35 -6.15
C VAL A 186 2.05 -7.27 -6.99
N LEU A 187 0.78 -6.90 -7.24
CA LEU A 187 -0.12 -7.66 -8.10
C LEU A 187 0.45 -7.80 -9.53
N ASN A 188 0.94 -6.70 -10.11
CA ASN A 188 1.60 -6.72 -11.43
C ASN A 188 2.85 -7.61 -11.45
N TYR A 189 3.67 -7.54 -10.39
CA TYR A 189 4.86 -8.38 -10.28
C TYR A 189 4.50 -9.86 -10.28
N VAL A 190 3.57 -10.28 -9.43
CA VAL A 190 3.13 -11.68 -9.36
C VAL A 190 2.49 -12.13 -10.68
N ALA A 191 1.62 -11.32 -11.28
CA ALA A 191 1.04 -11.61 -12.59
C ALA A 191 2.12 -11.80 -13.67
N SER A 192 3.15 -10.94 -13.69
CA SER A 192 4.26 -11.04 -14.66
C SER A 192 5.09 -12.32 -14.50
N LYS A 193 5.17 -12.87 -13.27
CA LYS A 193 5.92 -14.11 -12.98
C LYS A 193 5.13 -15.38 -13.23
N THR A 194 3.80 -15.28 -13.24
CA THR A 194 2.89 -16.43 -13.42
C THR A 194 2.29 -16.50 -14.83
N GLY A 195 2.47 -15.45 -15.65
CA GLY A 195 1.83 -15.34 -16.97
C GLY A 195 0.34 -15.01 -16.92
N LEU A 196 -0.21 -14.72 -15.74
CA LEU A 196 -1.61 -14.32 -15.55
C LEU A 196 -1.83 -12.86 -15.93
N ILE A 197 -3.07 -12.53 -16.27
CA ILE A 197 -3.49 -11.17 -16.59
C ILE A 197 -3.83 -10.45 -15.29
N VAL A 198 -3.36 -9.22 -15.13
CA VAL A 198 -3.73 -8.38 -13.97
C VAL A 198 -5.25 -8.13 -13.95
N GLY A 199 -5.87 -8.33 -12.80
CA GLY A 199 -7.30 -8.20 -12.59
C GLY A 199 -7.67 -7.04 -11.66
N LYS A 200 -8.34 -7.37 -10.57
CA LYS A 200 -8.83 -6.43 -9.56
C LYS A 200 -7.91 -6.40 -8.33
N LEU A 201 -7.90 -5.23 -7.70
CA LEU A 201 -7.37 -5.06 -6.35
C LEU A 201 -8.53 -4.70 -5.42
N ALA A 202 -8.66 -5.43 -4.31
CA ALA A 202 -9.58 -5.13 -3.23
C ALA A 202 -8.76 -4.86 -1.95
N VAL A 203 -9.09 -3.78 -1.25
CA VAL A 203 -8.41 -3.37 0.00
C VAL A 203 -9.46 -3.19 1.08
N ASN A 204 -9.30 -3.90 2.19
CA ASN A 204 -10.08 -3.69 3.40
C ASN A 204 -9.21 -3.03 4.47
N ILE A 205 -9.69 -1.93 5.03
CA ILE A 205 -9.01 -1.15 6.06
C ILE A 205 -9.85 -1.21 7.34
N ILE A 206 -9.32 -1.89 8.37
CA ILE A 206 -10.04 -2.10 9.63
C ILE A 206 -10.17 -0.79 10.40
N ASP A 207 -9.10 -0.03 10.50
CA ASP A 207 -9.04 1.30 11.12
C ASP A 207 -8.58 2.31 10.06
N ALA A 208 -9.53 2.88 9.32
CA ALA A 208 -9.26 3.96 8.37
C ALA A 208 -9.32 5.29 9.12
N HIS A 209 -8.23 6.08 9.10
CA HIS A 209 -8.14 7.27 9.92
C HIS A 209 -7.42 8.44 9.25
N VAL A 210 -7.67 9.63 9.78
CA VAL A 210 -6.97 10.88 9.44
C VAL A 210 -6.44 11.49 10.74
N TYR A 211 -5.15 11.77 10.79
CA TYR A 211 -4.54 12.46 11.93
C TYR A 211 -5.00 13.91 12.03
N THR A 212 -5.11 14.44 13.25
CA THR A 212 -5.63 15.81 13.45
C THR A 212 -4.78 16.88 12.77
N ASN A 213 -3.46 16.67 12.68
CA ASN A 213 -2.53 17.54 11.97
C ASN A 213 -2.60 17.45 10.43
N GLN A 214 -3.44 16.57 9.88
CA GLN A 214 -3.65 16.38 8.43
C GLN A 214 -5.01 16.90 7.95
N ILE A 215 -5.93 17.26 8.86
CA ILE A 215 -7.33 17.62 8.52
C ILE A 215 -7.41 18.73 7.50
N ASP A 216 -6.67 19.82 7.68
CA ASP A 216 -6.68 20.96 6.74
C ASP A 216 -6.23 20.53 5.33
N ALA A 217 -5.20 19.69 5.26
CA ALA A 217 -4.69 19.19 3.98
C ALA A 217 -5.68 18.22 3.32
N ALA A 218 -6.33 17.36 4.11
CA ALA A 218 -7.35 16.41 3.64
C ALA A 218 -8.60 17.16 3.13
N THR A 219 -9.07 18.16 3.86
CA THR A 219 -10.19 19.01 3.44
C THR A 219 -9.87 19.73 2.15
N LYS A 220 -8.70 20.37 2.07
CA LYS A 220 -8.25 21.03 0.84
C LYS A 220 -8.17 20.08 -0.35
N TYR A 221 -7.68 18.84 -0.15
CA TYR A 221 -7.67 17.84 -1.22
C TYR A 221 -9.07 17.48 -1.69
N LEU A 222 -10.04 17.36 -0.79
CA LEU A 222 -11.44 17.08 -1.14
C LEU A 222 -12.11 18.17 -1.97
N ASP A 223 -11.64 19.41 -1.88
CA ASP A 223 -12.11 20.54 -2.70
C ASP A 223 -11.45 20.59 -4.08
N GLU A 224 -10.35 19.87 -4.30
CA GLU A 224 -9.63 19.87 -5.57
C GLU A 224 -10.36 19.05 -6.66
N LYS A 225 -10.19 19.49 -7.90
CA LYS A 225 -10.65 18.74 -9.09
C LYS A 225 -9.85 17.45 -9.24
N THR A 226 -10.54 16.37 -9.57
CA THR A 226 -9.92 15.11 -9.97
C THR A 226 -9.75 15.02 -11.50
N TYR A 227 -8.85 14.14 -11.93
CA TYR A 227 -8.56 13.85 -13.32
C TYR A 227 -8.72 12.35 -13.58
N ALA A 228 -8.69 11.94 -14.84
CA ALA A 228 -8.76 10.51 -15.17
C ALA A 228 -7.53 9.76 -14.67
N MET A 229 -7.73 8.57 -14.12
CA MET A 229 -6.62 7.68 -13.76
C MET A 229 -5.73 7.42 -14.97
N PRO A 230 -4.39 7.52 -14.83
CA PRO A 230 -3.45 7.35 -15.92
C PRO A 230 -3.39 5.91 -16.42
N ALA A 231 -3.09 5.72 -17.70
CA ALA A 231 -2.58 4.46 -18.17
C ALA A 231 -1.15 4.22 -17.62
N TYR A 232 -0.69 2.97 -17.66
CA TYR A 232 0.65 2.68 -17.17
C TYR A 232 1.34 1.54 -17.94
N ARG A 233 2.64 1.45 -17.76
CA ARG A 233 3.44 0.28 -18.16
C ARG A 233 4.21 -0.20 -16.94
N PHE A 234 4.17 -1.48 -16.69
CA PHE A 234 4.89 -2.12 -15.58
C PHE A 234 6.21 -2.73 -16.07
N CYS A 235 7.22 -2.66 -15.21
CA CYS A 235 8.52 -3.33 -15.38
C CYS A 235 8.97 -3.85 -14.00
N THR A 236 9.35 -5.10 -13.93
CA THR A 236 9.75 -5.78 -12.67
C THR A 236 10.90 -5.09 -11.95
N GLU A 237 11.84 -4.49 -12.70
CA GLU A 237 13.03 -3.83 -12.13
C GLU A 237 12.79 -2.34 -11.79
N LYS A 238 11.76 -1.71 -12.35
CA LYS A 238 11.55 -0.25 -12.24
C LYS A 238 10.20 0.16 -11.68
N GLY A 239 9.25 -0.79 -11.57
CA GLY A 239 7.88 -0.51 -11.19
C GLY A 239 7.03 0.07 -12.32
N ALA A 240 6.10 0.95 -12.00
CA ALA A 240 5.18 1.55 -12.96
C ALA A 240 5.71 2.87 -13.52
N ARG A 241 5.61 3.01 -14.85
CA ARG A 241 5.70 4.27 -15.56
C ARG A 241 4.28 4.73 -15.91
N LEU A 242 3.84 5.81 -15.32
CA LEU A 242 2.54 6.41 -15.59
C LEU A 242 2.54 7.15 -16.94
N ILE A 243 1.42 7.10 -17.65
CA ILE A 243 1.21 7.72 -18.97
C ILE A 243 0.00 8.61 -18.87
N GLY A 244 0.20 9.92 -19.07
CA GLY A 244 -0.88 10.92 -18.96
C GLY A 244 -1.33 11.15 -17.51
N TYR A 245 -0.42 11.10 -16.53
CA TYR A 245 -0.75 11.45 -15.15
C TYR A 245 -0.90 12.98 -15.02
N GLU A 246 -2.15 13.43 -15.02
CA GLU A 246 -2.54 14.78 -14.66
C GLU A 246 -2.94 14.82 -13.19
N HIS A 247 -2.64 15.91 -12.49
CA HIS A 247 -2.88 16.02 -11.06
C HIS A 247 -3.07 17.47 -10.61
N GLY A 248 -3.73 17.64 -9.48
CA GLY A 248 -3.85 18.90 -8.76
C GLY A 248 -2.51 19.33 -8.11
N PRO A 249 -2.55 20.33 -7.23
CA PRO A 249 -1.36 20.86 -6.58
C PRO A 249 -0.71 19.83 -5.64
N HIS A 250 0.55 20.06 -5.25
CA HIS A 250 1.14 19.37 -4.10
C HIS A 250 0.55 19.96 -2.82
N ILE A 251 -0.11 19.13 -2.02
CA ILE A 251 -0.69 19.50 -0.71
C ILE A 251 0.04 18.69 0.35
N PRO A 252 1.10 19.24 0.97
CA PRO A 252 1.85 18.56 2.02
C PRO A 252 1.07 18.49 3.32
N ALA A 253 1.37 17.44 4.12
CA ALA A 253 0.93 17.34 5.51
C ALA A 253 2.06 16.76 6.37
N PRO A 254 2.08 17.07 7.68
CA PRO A 254 3.05 16.47 8.58
C PRO A 254 2.76 14.98 8.81
N VAL A 255 3.82 14.22 9.00
CA VAL A 255 3.73 12.80 9.41
C VAL A 255 3.49 12.76 10.93
N ALA A 256 2.59 11.89 11.38
CA ALA A 256 2.43 11.56 12.79
C ALA A 256 3.43 10.44 13.15
N ILE A 257 4.34 10.69 14.09
CA ILE A 257 5.46 9.81 14.47
C ILE A 257 5.32 9.37 15.93
#